data_9c3cedfed01a191bee464cd0c355efcf
#
_entry.id   9c3cedfed01a191bee464cd0c355efcf
#
_cell.length_a   1.000
_cell.length_b   1.000
_cell.length_c   1.000
_cell.angle_alpha   90.00
_cell.angle_beta   90.00
_cell.angle_gamma   90.00
#
_symmetry.space_group_name_H-M   'P 1'
#
loop_
_entity.id
_entity.type
_entity.pdbx_description
1 polymer ?
#
loop_
_entity_poly.entity_id
_entity_poly.type
_entity_poly.pdbx_seq_one_letter_code
_entity_poly.pdbx_strand_id
1 'polypeptide(L)'
;MVMSPEPWGKAIDSVLENSVAEEHDLIILTPAGEKLTQKLADELSHREHLIFACGRYEGIDYRVTEYYESVPHVRVRELSIGDYVLGGGEVATLVAIEAIIRLIPGVLGNPDSLVEESHSLPDDVVEYPNFTKPATWRGLSVPDVLLSGNHALIKSWRAEQARIRTSKLNGELDGRTR
;
A
#
# COMPACT_ATOMS: atom_id res chain seq x y z
N MET A 1 21.19 -8.57 17.38
CA MET A 1 20.73 -7.73 18.54
C MET A 1 19.24 -7.53 18.34
N VAL A 2 18.43 -7.67 19.40
CA VAL A 2 16.99 -7.39 19.40
C VAL A 2 16.77 -6.15 20.26
N MET A 3 15.87 -5.26 19.85
CA MET A 3 15.55 -4.05 20.62
C MET A 3 14.73 -4.43 21.86
N SER A 4 15.15 -3.95 23.03
CA SER A 4 14.54 -4.32 24.31
C SER A 4 13.14 -3.72 24.48
N PRO A 5 12.23 -4.39 25.23
CA PRO A 5 10.81 -3.99 25.32
C PRO A 5 10.58 -2.72 26.12
N GLU A 6 11.38 -2.45 27.17
CA GLU A 6 11.15 -1.34 28.08
C GLU A 6 11.14 0.06 27.43
N PRO A 7 12.11 0.44 26.53
CA PRO A 7 12.04 1.70 25.82
C PRO A 7 10.83 1.78 24.88
N TRP A 8 10.45 0.65 24.24
CA TRP A 8 9.29 0.59 23.37
C TRP A 8 7.99 0.78 24.13
N GLY A 9 7.83 0.09 25.26
CA GLY A 9 6.66 0.26 26.12
C GLY A 9 6.49 1.72 26.53
N LYS A 10 7.53 2.35 27.09
CA LYS A 10 7.47 3.77 27.48
C LYS A 10 7.11 4.71 26.33
N ALA A 11 7.64 4.45 25.12
CA ALA A 11 7.37 5.30 23.98
C ALA A 11 5.91 5.14 23.50
N ILE A 12 5.42 3.92 23.41
CA ILE A 12 4.04 3.64 22.99
C ILE A 12 3.05 4.16 24.02
N ASP A 13 3.28 3.89 25.32
CA ASP A 13 2.44 4.40 26.41
C ASP A 13 2.33 5.92 26.34
N SER A 14 3.46 6.62 26.16
CA SER A 14 3.46 8.07 26.02
C SER A 14 2.67 8.57 24.82
N VAL A 15 2.68 7.84 23.69
CA VAL A 15 1.87 8.21 22.50
C VAL A 15 0.39 7.99 22.79
N LEU A 16 0.01 6.88 23.43
CA LEU A 16 -1.37 6.57 23.78
C LEU A 16 -1.93 7.59 24.80
N GLU A 17 -1.19 7.91 25.86
CA GLU A 17 -1.59 8.86 26.90
C GLU A 17 -1.81 10.29 26.37
N ASN A 18 -1.06 10.69 25.33
CA ASN A 18 -1.17 12.02 24.73
C ASN A 18 -2.11 12.08 23.52
N SER A 19 -2.73 10.97 23.15
CA SER A 19 -3.70 10.91 22.04
C SER A 19 -5.10 11.35 22.50
N VAL A 20 -5.82 11.99 21.58
CA VAL A 20 -7.24 12.31 21.75
C VAL A 20 -8.15 11.27 21.07
N ALA A 21 -7.57 10.33 20.33
CA ALA A 21 -8.27 9.26 19.68
C ALA A 21 -8.79 8.23 20.69
N GLU A 22 -9.92 7.59 20.40
CA GLU A 22 -10.50 6.53 21.24
C GLU A 22 -9.97 5.15 20.86
N GLU A 23 -9.61 4.96 19.56
CA GLU A 23 -9.09 3.70 19.04
C GLU A 23 -7.71 3.91 18.40
N HIS A 24 -6.82 2.95 18.60
CA HIS A 24 -5.44 3.01 18.13
C HIS A 24 -5.07 1.75 17.35
N ASP A 25 -4.41 1.91 16.22
CA ASP A 25 -3.79 0.81 15.48
C ASP A 25 -2.26 0.93 15.61
N LEU A 26 -1.64 0.01 16.34
CA LEU A 26 -0.18 -0.12 16.48
C LEU A 26 0.35 -1.01 15.38
N ILE A 27 1.06 -0.41 14.44
CA ILE A 27 1.62 -1.07 13.26
C ILE A 27 3.11 -1.34 13.51
N ILE A 28 3.49 -2.61 13.61
CA ILE A 28 4.88 -3.05 13.77
C ILE A 28 5.40 -3.49 12.41
N LEU A 29 6.42 -2.79 11.90
CA LEU A 29 7.02 -3.09 10.60
C LEU A 29 7.97 -4.29 10.73
N THR A 30 7.62 -5.39 10.06
CA THR A 30 8.42 -6.62 10.06
C THR A 30 8.28 -7.37 8.73
N PRO A 31 9.35 -7.99 8.20
CA PRO A 31 9.22 -8.85 6.99
C PRO A 31 8.30 -10.05 7.18
N ALA A 32 8.03 -10.46 8.41
CA ALA A 32 7.15 -11.60 8.75
C ALA A 32 5.67 -11.21 8.85
N GLY A 33 5.34 -9.91 8.77
CA GLY A 33 3.97 -9.41 8.89
C GLY A 33 3.08 -9.70 7.68
N GLU A 34 1.80 -9.37 7.80
CA GLU A 34 0.88 -9.40 6.67
C GLU A 34 1.32 -8.40 5.58
N LYS A 35 1.15 -8.78 4.32
CA LYS A 35 1.57 -7.91 3.22
C LYS A 35 0.64 -6.71 3.07
N LEU A 36 1.24 -5.51 2.98
CA LEU A 36 0.53 -4.30 2.61
C LEU A 36 -0.04 -4.47 1.19
N THR A 37 -1.35 -4.43 1.09
CA THR A 37 -2.09 -4.43 -0.16
C THR A 37 -2.89 -3.14 -0.28
N GLN A 38 -3.38 -2.81 -1.49
CA GLN A 38 -4.27 -1.66 -1.69
C GLN A 38 -5.51 -1.74 -0.79
N LYS A 39 -6.08 -2.95 -0.63
CA LYS A 39 -7.22 -3.20 0.26
C LYS A 39 -6.90 -2.89 1.71
N LEU A 40 -5.72 -3.31 2.19
CA LEU A 40 -5.29 -3.03 3.55
C LEU A 40 -4.98 -1.54 3.75
N ALA A 41 -4.38 -0.88 2.75
CA ALA A 41 -4.17 0.56 2.80
C ALA A 41 -5.49 1.33 2.87
N ASP A 42 -6.52 0.90 2.13
CA ASP A 42 -7.87 1.46 2.21
C ASP A 42 -8.48 1.25 3.60
N GLU A 43 -8.41 0.04 4.16
CA GLU A 43 -8.86 -0.22 5.53
C GLU A 43 -8.17 0.70 6.54
N LEU A 44 -6.85 0.86 6.44
CA LEU A 44 -6.07 1.70 7.35
C LEU A 44 -6.36 3.20 7.16
N SER A 45 -6.73 3.64 5.97
CA SER A 45 -7.09 5.05 5.71
C SER A 45 -8.33 5.53 6.47
N HIS A 46 -9.14 4.59 6.94
CA HIS A 46 -10.35 4.87 7.73
C HIS A 46 -10.12 4.76 9.25
N ARG A 47 -8.88 4.50 9.69
CA ARG A 47 -8.54 4.40 11.11
C ARG A 47 -8.31 5.77 11.72
N GLU A 48 -8.67 5.89 13.00
CA GLU A 48 -8.59 7.15 13.72
C GLU A 48 -7.15 7.55 14.05
N HIS A 49 -6.34 6.58 14.48
CA HIS A 49 -4.96 6.81 14.88
C HIS A 49 -4.05 5.63 14.52
N LEU A 50 -3.03 5.88 13.70
CA LEU A 50 -2.03 4.89 13.32
C LEU A 50 -0.70 5.21 14.00
N ILE A 51 -0.15 4.25 14.75
CA ILE A 51 1.13 4.34 15.42
C ILE A 51 2.08 3.36 14.73
N PHE A 52 3.16 3.85 14.12
CA PHE A 52 4.13 3.01 13.43
C PHE A 52 5.37 2.76 14.30
N ALA A 53 5.61 1.49 14.64
CA ALA A 53 6.80 1.04 15.35
C ALA A 53 7.90 0.61 14.36
N CYS A 54 8.94 1.46 14.23
CA CYS A 54 10.05 1.27 13.28
C CYS A 54 11.21 0.55 13.96
N GLY A 55 11.18 -0.77 13.94
CA GLY A 55 12.25 -1.61 14.48
C GLY A 55 13.55 -1.51 13.67
N ARG A 56 14.68 -1.77 14.34
CA ARG A 56 16.02 -1.92 13.75
C ARG A 56 16.64 -3.23 14.19
N TYR A 57 17.81 -3.56 13.61
CA TYR A 57 18.54 -4.79 13.89
C TYR A 57 17.71 -6.04 13.56
N GLU A 58 17.55 -6.96 14.52
CA GLU A 58 16.74 -8.19 14.39
C GLU A 58 15.27 -7.98 14.82
N GLY A 59 14.84 -6.72 14.92
CA GLY A 59 13.47 -6.35 15.28
C GLY A 59 13.29 -5.97 16.75
N ILE A 60 12.03 -5.84 17.14
CA ILE A 60 11.55 -5.48 18.48
C ILE A 60 11.26 -6.77 19.25
N ASP A 61 11.51 -6.77 20.56
CA ASP A 61 11.16 -7.89 21.43
C ASP A 61 9.67 -8.20 21.33
N TYR A 62 9.33 -9.45 21.03
CA TYR A 62 7.94 -9.86 20.71
C TYR A 62 6.95 -9.63 21.86
N ARG A 63 7.43 -9.53 23.10
CA ARG A 63 6.59 -9.18 24.26
C ARG A 63 5.94 -7.82 24.14
N VAL A 64 6.46 -6.92 23.30
CA VAL A 64 5.79 -5.64 22.98
C VAL A 64 4.49 -5.92 22.22
N THR A 65 4.52 -6.78 21.20
CA THR A 65 3.33 -7.21 20.47
C THR A 65 2.32 -7.86 21.41
N GLU A 66 2.74 -8.90 22.17
CA GLU A 66 1.85 -9.65 23.07
C GLU A 66 1.21 -8.76 24.15
N TYR A 67 1.96 -7.81 24.68
CA TYR A 67 1.44 -6.89 25.69
C TYR A 67 0.35 -5.98 25.10
N TYR A 68 0.63 -5.30 23.98
CA TYR A 68 -0.33 -4.35 23.40
C TYR A 68 -1.55 -5.01 22.75
N GLU A 69 -1.48 -6.27 22.33
CA GLU A 69 -2.65 -7.07 21.96
C GLU A 69 -3.66 -7.24 23.10
N SER A 70 -3.20 -7.18 24.36
CA SER A 70 -4.04 -7.26 25.55
C SER A 70 -4.58 -5.90 26.04
N VAL A 71 -4.06 -4.80 25.51
CA VAL A 71 -4.47 -3.44 25.92
C VAL A 71 -5.78 -3.05 25.24
N PRO A 72 -6.84 -2.68 25.99
CA PRO A 72 -8.10 -2.24 25.40
C PRO A 72 -7.90 -1.06 24.45
N HIS A 73 -8.69 -1.02 23.38
CA HIS A 73 -8.66 0.04 22.36
C HIS A 73 -7.35 0.14 21.56
N VAL A 74 -6.44 -0.81 21.69
CA VAL A 74 -5.24 -0.95 20.87
C VAL A 74 -5.35 -2.20 20.02
N ARG A 75 -5.31 -2.04 18.71
CA ARG A 75 -5.20 -3.13 17.75
C ARG A 75 -3.76 -3.21 17.26
N VAL A 76 -3.11 -4.35 17.46
CA VAL A 76 -1.74 -4.58 16.96
C VAL A 76 -1.78 -5.26 15.60
N ARG A 77 -0.93 -4.80 14.67
CA ARG A 77 -0.70 -5.42 13.38
C ARG A 77 0.78 -5.49 13.07
N GLU A 78 1.25 -6.64 12.66
CA GLU A 78 2.56 -6.80 12.04
C GLU A 78 2.43 -6.64 10.53
N LEU A 79 3.16 -5.67 9.94
CA LEU A 79 3.02 -5.27 8.55
C LEU A 79 4.32 -5.44 7.79
N SER A 80 4.25 -6.06 6.62
CA SER A 80 5.32 -6.21 5.64
C SER A 80 5.01 -5.43 4.37
N ILE A 81 5.99 -4.76 3.77
CA ILE A 81 5.85 -4.11 2.47
C ILE A 81 6.33 -4.99 1.31
N GLY A 82 6.74 -6.22 1.56
CA GLY A 82 7.18 -7.17 0.52
C GLY A 82 8.16 -8.22 1.04
N ASP A 83 8.50 -9.19 0.18
CA ASP A 83 9.35 -10.34 0.49
C ASP A 83 10.85 -9.96 0.38
N TYR A 84 11.27 -8.99 1.17
CA TYR A 84 12.65 -8.53 1.28
C TYR A 84 12.91 -7.88 2.63
N VAL A 85 14.17 -7.78 3.02
CA VAL A 85 14.60 -7.23 4.31
C VAL A 85 15.21 -5.85 4.10
N LEU A 86 14.81 -4.90 4.95
CA LEU A 86 15.37 -3.55 5.02
C LEU A 86 16.23 -3.40 6.28
N GLY A 87 17.07 -2.36 6.32
CA GLY A 87 17.90 -2.03 7.48
C GLY A 87 17.13 -1.46 8.68
N GLY A 88 15.83 -1.17 8.53
CA GLY A 88 14.95 -0.64 9.56
C GLY A 88 13.55 -0.37 9.04
N GLY A 89 12.60 -0.12 9.94
CA GLY A 89 11.18 0.06 9.62
C GLY A 89 10.81 1.43 9.04
N GLU A 90 11.70 2.42 9.09
CA GLU A 90 11.36 3.81 8.76
C GLU A 90 10.97 3.99 7.28
N VAL A 91 11.71 3.36 6.34
CA VAL A 91 11.38 3.43 4.90
C VAL A 91 10.10 2.66 4.62
N ALA A 92 9.89 1.51 5.26
CA ALA A 92 8.65 0.75 5.15
C ALA A 92 7.45 1.56 5.64
N THR A 93 7.61 2.29 6.74
CA THR A 93 6.59 3.23 7.27
C THR A 93 6.28 4.33 6.26
N LEU A 94 7.28 4.94 5.62
CA LEU A 94 7.03 5.96 4.59
C LEU A 94 6.24 5.40 3.40
N VAL A 95 6.55 4.18 2.95
CA VAL A 95 5.77 3.50 1.90
C VAL A 95 4.33 3.26 2.34
N ALA A 96 4.12 2.78 3.57
CA ALA A 96 2.79 2.54 4.11
C ALA A 96 1.98 3.85 4.24
N ILE A 97 2.59 4.89 4.80
CA ILE A 97 1.97 6.22 4.92
C ILE A 97 1.58 6.76 3.55
N GLU A 98 2.49 6.73 2.57
CA GLU A 98 2.20 7.20 1.20
C GLU A 98 1.00 6.45 0.60
N ALA A 99 0.95 5.13 0.74
CA ALA A 99 -0.16 4.31 0.24
C ALA A 99 -1.50 4.62 0.93
N ILE A 100 -1.46 4.89 2.24
CA ILE A 100 -2.66 5.12 3.08
C ILE A 100 -3.19 6.54 2.91
N ILE A 101 -2.35 7.57 3.04
CA ILE A 101 -2.83 8.95 3.13
C ILE A 101 -3.48 9.45 1.84
N ARG A 102 -3.03 8.95 0.68
CA ARG A 102 -3.64 9.32 -0.60
C ARG A 102 -5.07 8.80 -0.78
N LEU A 103 -5.50 7.82 0.04
CA LEU A 103 -6.86 7.28 0.09
C LEU A 103 -7.78 8.08 1.03
N ILE A 104 -7.21 8.93 1.88
CA ILE A 104 -8.00 9.79 2.76
C ILE A 104 -8.69 10.88 1.93
N PRO A 105 -10.03 11.04 2.07
CA PRO A 105 -10.77 12.06 1.32
C PRO A 105 -10.17 13.46 1.48
N GLY A 106 -9.98 14.16 0.37
CA GLY A 106 -9.46 15.53 0.34
C GLY A 106 -7.93 15.66 0.36
N VAL A 107 -7.17 14.57 0.51
CA VAL A 107 -5.70 14.60 0.41
C VAL A 107 -5.25 14.77 -1.05
N LEU A 108 -5.87 14.04 -1.97
CA LEU A 108 -5.63 14.26 -3.40
C LEU A 108 -6.61 15.28 -3.97
N GLY A 109 -6.09 16.18 -4.82
CA GLY A 109 -6.89 17.23 -5.45
C GLY A 109 -7.92 16.74 -6.47
N ASN A 110 -7.76 15.52 -7.00
CA ASN A 110 -8.71 14.88 -7.91
C ASN A 110 -9.06 13.47 -7.41
N PRO A 111 -10.25 13.27 -6.80
CA PRO A 111 -10.70 11.94 -6.34
C PRO A 111 -10.82 10.90 -7.45
N ASP A 112 -11.12 11.34 -8.70
CA ASP A 112 -11.29 10.42 -9.84
C ASP A 112 -9.98 9.72 -10.22
N SER A 113 -8.82 10.23 -9.81
CA SER A 113 -7.53 9.59 -10.06
C SER A 113 -7.36 8.25 -9.35
N LEU A 114 -8.11 7.99 -8.28
CA LEU A 114 -8.06 6.73 -7.54
C LEU A 114 -8.90 5.61 -8.17
N VAL A 115 -9.89 5.95 -9.02
CA VAL A 115 -10.90 5.00 -9.51
C VAL A 115 -10.34 4.00 -10.52
N GLU A 116 -9.35 4.40 -11.31
CA GLU A 116 -8.76 3.57 -12.38
C GLU A 116 -7.34 3.07 -12.05
N GLU A 117 -6.89 3.20 -10.80
CA GLU A 117 -5.53 2.79 -10.41
C GLU A 117 -5.38 1.26 -10.31
N SER A 118 -4.14 0.80 -10.47
CA SER A 118 -3.77 -0.61 -10.27
C SER A 118 -4.20 -1.09 -8.88
N HIS A 119 -4.73 -2.31 -8.80
CA HIS A 119 -5.21 -2.96 -7.58
C HIS A 119 -6.42 -2.29 -6.88
N SER A 120 -6.99 -1.20 -7.46
CA SER A 120 -8.26 -0.59 -7.00
C SER A 120 -9.48 -1.16 -7.74
N LEU A 121 -9.26 -1.87 -8.84
CA LEU A 121 -10.31 -2.50 -9.64
C LEU A 121 -10.66 -3.89 -9.12
N PRO A 122 -11.91 -4.38 -9.36
CA PRO A 122 -12.24 -5.79 -9.12
C PRO A 122 -11.25 -6.72 -9.83
N ASP A 123 -10.97 -7.89 -9.24
CA ASP A 123 -10.08 -8.93 -9.76
C ASP A 123 -8.58 -8.57 -9.78
N ASP A 124 -8.14 -7.59 -8.97
CA ASP A 124 -6.72 -7.22 -8.83
C ASP A 124 -6.04 -6.85 -10.17
N VAL A 125 -6.81 -6.25 -11.06
CA VAL A 125 -6.36 -5.87 -12.39
C VAL A 125 -5.42 -4.67 -12.31
N VAL A 126 -4.29 -4.74 -13.04
CA VAL A 126 -3.36 -3.62 -13.13
C VAL A 126 -3.78 -2.63 -14.23
N GLU A 127 -3.32 -1.40 -14.12
CA GLU A 127 -3.62 -0.35 -15.09
C GLU A 127 -3.19 -0.69 -16.51
N TYR A 128 -3.96 -0.16 -17.47
CA TYR A 128 -3.57 -0.09 -18.87
C TYR A 128 -2.37 0.84 -19.09
N PRO A 129 -1.63 0.73 -20.23
CA PRO A 129 -0.51 1.63 -20.52
C PRO A 129 -1.01 3.05 -20.81
N ASN A 130 -0.39 4.03 -20.13
CA ASN A 130 -0.68 5.43 -20.30
C ASN A 130 0.17 6.07 -21.42
N PHE A 131 -0.41 6.98 -22.17
CA PHE A 131 0.23 7.72 -23.23
C PHE A 131 0.01 9.22 -23.08
N THR A 132 1.01 10.00 -23.51
CA THR A 132 0.94 11.47 -23.51
C THR A 132 1.57 12.03 -24.79
N LYS A 133 1.62 13.34 -24.92
CA LYS A 133 2.26 14.03 -26.05
C LYS A 133 3.78 13.84 -26.05
N PRO A 134 4.43 13.83 -27.22
CA PRO A 134 3.85 13.94 -28.57
C PRO A 134 3.19 12.66 -29.05
N ALA A 135 2.32 12.74 -30.09
CA ALA A 135 1.64 11.57 -30.67
C ALA A 135 2.60 10.52 -31.25
N THR A 136 3.80 10.93 -31.66
CA THR A 136 4.87 10.03 -32.11
C THR A 136 6.17 10.41 -31.42
N TRP A 137 6.83 9.41 -30.82
CA TRP A 137 8.14 9.57 -30.18
C TRP A 137 9.09 8.44 -30.61
N ARG A 138 10.20 8.79 -31.22
CA ARG A 138 11.24 7.87 -31.72
C ARG A 138 10.69 6.75 -32.63
N GLY A 139 9.73 7.08 -33.49
CA GLY A 139 9.08 6.13 -34.41
C GLY A 139 7.95 5.29 -33.78
N LEU A 140 7.67 5.45 -32.50
CA LEU A 140 6.56 4.79 -31.79
C LEU A 140 5.39 5.77 -31.68
N SER A 141 4.21 5.34 -32.11
CA SER A 141 3.00 6.17 -32.10
C SER A 141 2.05 5.80 -30.95
N VAL A 142 1.34 6.79 -30.45
CA VAL A 142 0.16 6.56 -29.59
C VAL A 142 -0.86 5.76 -30.40
N PRO A 143 -1.51 4.73 -29.83
CA PRO A 143 -2.56 3.99 -30.49
C PRO A 143 -3.68 4.91 -31.02
N ASP A 144 -4.08 4.74 -32.28
CA ASP A 144 -5.06 5.60 -32.97
C ASP A 144 -6.40 5.69 -32.23
N VAL A 145 -6.81 4.58 -31.58
CA VAL A 145 -8.04 4.55 -30.78
C VAL A 145 -8.06 5.60 -29.69
N LEU A 146 -6.89 5.91 -29.07
CA LEU A 146 -6.79 6.91 -28.02
C LEU A 146 -6.85 8.34 -28.55
N LEU A 147 -6.60 8.54 -29.85
CA LEU A 147 -6.68 9.82 -30.56
C LEU A 147 -8.05 10.05 -31.21
N SER A 148 -8.90 9.02 -31.25
CA SER A 148 -10.19 9.04 -31.97
C SER A 148 -11.27 9.93 -31.34
N GLY A 149 -11.15 10.29 -30.05
CA GLY A 149 -12.22 10.95 -29.28
C GLY A 149 -13.44 10.07 -28.96
N ASN A 150 -13.44 8.81 -29.41
CA ASN A 150 -14.54 7.87 -29.13
C ASN A 150 -14.37 7.22 -27.76
N HIS A 151 -15.02 7.76 -26.74
CA HIS A 151 -14.90 7.31 -25.36
C HIS A 151 -15.25 5.83 -25.15
N ALA A 152 -16.21 5.29 -25.91
CA ALA A 152 -16.60 3.88 -25.79
C ALA A 152 -15.48 2.95 -26.29
N LEU A 153 -14.87 3.25 -27.45
CA LEU A 153 -13.74 2.49 -27.98
C LEU A 153 -12.50 2.62 -27.09
N ILE A 154 -12.24 3.82 -26.59
CA ILE A 154 -11.13 4.07 -25.64
C ILE A 154 -11.31 3.21 -24.39
N LYS A 155 -12.50 3.20 -23.79
CA LYS A 155 -12.80 2.39 -22.59
C LYS A 155 -12.61 0.89 -22.85
N SER A 156 -13.10 0.38 -23.98
CA SER A 156 -12.91 -1.04 -24.36
C SER A 156 -11.44 -1.38 -24.56
N TRP A 157 -10.69 -0.52 -25.22
CA TRP A 157 -9.25 -0.71 -25.43
C TRP A 157 -8.48 -0.73 -24.10
N ARG A 158 -8.76 0.21 -23.20
CA ARG A 158 -8.16 0.28 -21.86
C ARG A 158 -8.41 -1.00 -21.07
N ALA A 159 -9.65 -1.47 -21.02
CA ALA A 159 -10.01 -2.70 -20.34
C ALA A 159 -9.27 -3.91 -20.88
N GLU A 160 -9.12 -4.02 -22.19
CA GLU A 160 -8.38 -5.11 -22.84
C GLU A 160 -6.88 -5.03 -22.52
N GLN A 161 -6.27 -3.84 -22.60
CA GLN A 161 -4.86 -3.67 -22.25
C GLN A 161 -4.57 -3.97 -20.78
N ALA A 162 -5.47 -3.61 -19.88
CA ALA A 162 -5.39 -3.93 -18.47
C ALA A 162 -5.37 -5.46 -18.25
N ARG A 163 -6.27 -6.21 -18.89
CA ARG A 163 -6.28 -7.68 -18.84
C ARG A 163 -4.98 -8.30 -19.37
N ILE A 164 -4.52 -7.85 -20.55
CA ILE A 164 -3.27 -8.35 -21.14
C ILE A 164 -2.09 -8.13 -20.20
N ARG A 165 -2.00 -6.97 -19.56
CA ARG A 165 -0.91 -6.68 -18.61
C ARG A 165 -1.01 -7.54 -17.34
N THR A 166 -2.20 -7.70 -16.81
CA THR A 166 -2.46 -8.57 -15.65
C THR A 166 -2.07 -10.02 -15.94
N SER A 167 -2.52 -10.56 -17.06
CA SER A 167 -2.16 -11.93 -17.47
C SER A 167 -0.65 -12.12 -17.67
N LYS A 168 0.06 -11.11 -18.18
CA LYS A 168 1.53 -11.15 -18.29
C LYS A 168 2.20 -11.17 -16.92
N LEU A 169 1.74 -10.37 -15.97
CA LEU A 169 2.27 -10.35 -14.60
C LEU A 169 2.04 -11.69 -13.88
N ASN A 170 0.88 -12.29 -14.09
CA ASN A 170 0.55 -13.59 -13.51
C ASN A 170 1.26 -14.77 -14.20
N GLY A 171 2.02 -14.53 -15.27
CA GLY A 171 2.71 -15.59 -16.03
C GLY A 171 1.78 -16.43 -16.91
N GLU A 172 0.52 -16.04 -17.07
CA GLU A 172 -0.50 -16.82 -17.80
C GLU A 172 -0.27 -16.85 -19.31
N LEU A 173 0.34 -15.79 -19.87
CA LEU A 173 0.59 -15.65 -21.32
C LEU A 173 1.93 -16.27 -21.76
N ASP A 174 2.88 -16.45 -20.85
CA ASP A 174 4.24 -16.95 -21.18
C ASP A 174 4.45 -18.43 -20.87
N GLY A 175 3.43 -19.15 -20.40
CA GLY A 175 3.54 -20.58 -20.03
C GLY A 175 4.55 -20.87 -18.90
N ARG A 176 5.00 -19.85 -18.20
CA ARG A 176 5.88 -19.96 -17.05
C ARG A 176 5.03 -19.98 -15.78
N THR A 177 4.62 -21.17 -15.37
CA THR A 177 4.14 -21.40 -13.99
C THR A 177 5.26 -21.06 -13.01
N ARG A 178 4.98 -20.21 -12.04
CA ARG A 178 5.85 -19.98 -10.88
C ARG A 178 5.82 -21.16 -9.92
#